data_74f7cb5fee46fe055a009e66113bb670
#
_entry.id   74f7cb5fee46fe055a009e66113bb670
#
_cell.length_a   1.000
_cell.length_b   1.000
_cell.length_c   1.000
_cell.angle_alpha   90.00
_cell.angle_beta   90.00
_cell.angle_gamma   90.00
#
_symmetry.space_group_name_H-M   'P 1'
#
loop_
_entity.id
_entity.type
_entity.pdbx_description
1 polymer ?
#
loop_
_entity_poly.entity_id
_entity_poly.type
_entity_poly.pdbx_seq_one_letter_code
_entity_poly.pdbx_strand_id
1 'polypeptide(L)'
;MAQTIRWGILGCGKIARKFASDLRLAEDAELTAIASRSMETAKAFAEEFPAKYIHDSYEALVKNNEVDVIYVATPHSHHYEHTILCLENNKAVLCE
;
A
#
# COMPACT_ATOMS: atom_id res chain seq x y z
N MET A 1 -8.00 -11.36 21.37
CA MET A 1 -7.13 -10.28 20.93
C MET A 1 -7.45 -9.92 19.49
N ALA A 2 -7.58 -8.64 19.23
CA ALA A 2 -7.81 -8.19 17.87
C ALA A 2 -6.54 -8.40 17.06
N GLN A 3 -6.68 -8.95 15.88
CA GLN A 3 -5.57 -9.16 14.97
C GLN A 3 -5.33 -7.89 14.18
N THR A 4 -4.08 -7.42 14.15
CA THR A 4 -3.75 -6.23 13.37
C THR A 4 -3.73 -6.58 11.88
N ILE A 5 -4.41 -5.77 11.08
CA ILE A 5 -4.40 -5.93 9.62
C ILE A 5 -3.21 -5.15 9.08
N ARG A 6 -2.40 -5.82 8.28
CA ARG A 6 -1.18 -5.23 7.73
C ARG A 6 -1.44 -4.75 6.32
N TRP A 7 -1.41 -3.44 6.15
CA TRP A 7 -1.77 -2.77 4.91
C TRP A 7 -0.54 -2.45 4.06
N GLY A 8 -0.71 -2.58 2.76
CA GLY A 8 0.23 -2.05 1.79
C GLY A 8 -0.46 -0.98 0.96
N ILE A 9 0.28 0.04 0.54
CA ILE A 9 -0.24 1.08 -0.33
C ILE A 9 0.52 1.04 -1.64
N LEU A 10 -0.21 0.87 -2.73
CA LEU A 10 0.34 0.81 -4.08
C LEU A 10 0.10 2.16 -4.76
N GLY A 11 1.14 2.96 -4.87
CA GLY A 11 1.08 4.33 -5.36
C GLY A 11 1.15 5.34 -4.23
N CYS A 12 1.86 6.44 -4.42
CA CYS A 12 2.15 7.41 -3.36
C CYS A 12 1.68 8.83 -3.68
N GLY A 13 0.47 8.98 -4.23
CA GLY A 13 -0.11 10.27 -4.56
C GLY A 13 -1.00 10.83 -3.45
N LYS A 14 -1.84 11.80 -3.80
CA LYS A 14 -2.73 12.46 -2.84
C LYS A 14 -3.71 11.52 -2.18
N ILE A 15 -4.30 10.62 -2.96
CA ILE A 15 -5.27 9.66 -2.44
C ILE A 15 -4.61 8.71 -1.44
N ALA A 16 -3.38 8.31 -1.74
CA ALA A 16 -2.60 7.47 -0.83
C ALA A 16 -2.34 8.18 0.49
N ARG A 17 -2.02 9.47 0.44
CA ARG A 17 -1.77 10.26 1.65
C ARG A 17 -3.01 10.38 2.51
N LYS A 18 -4.16 10.58 1.88
CA LYS A 18 -5.42 10.64 2.61
C LYS A 18 -5.72 9.31 3.29
N PHE A 19 -5.55 8.21 2.55
CA PHE A 19 -5.79 6.89 3.10
C PHE A 19 -4.85 6.58 4.27
N ALA A 20 -3.57 6.89 4.12
CA ALA A 20 -2.58 6.66 5.18
C ALA A 20 -2.91 7.48 6.43
N SER A 21 -3.37 8.70 6.23
CA SER A 21 -3.78 9.57 7.33
C SER A 21 -4.95 8.97 8.10
N ASP A 22 -5.94 8.44 7.37
CA ASP A 22 -7.09 7.79 7.99
C ASP A 22 -6.68 6.49 8.69
N LEU A 23 -5.74 5.76 8.09
CA LEU A 23 -5.28 4.49 8.64
C LEU A 23 -4.64 4.65 10.01
N ARG A 24 -3.97 5.78 10.26
CA ARG A 24 -3.38 6.06 11.56
C ARG A 24 -4.39 6.05 12.69
N LEU A 25 -5.64 6.35 12.38
CA LEU A 25 -6.70 6.45 13.38
C LEU A 25 -7.32 5.10 13.72
N ALA A 26 -7.00 4.08 12.93
CA ALA A 26 -7.54 2.74 13.15
C ALA A 26 -6.61 1.95 14.06
N GLU A 27 -7.15 1.45 15.17
CA GLU A 27 -6.36 0.73 16.16
C GLU A 27 -5.90 -0.64 15.70
N ASP A 28 -6.66 -1.25 14.78
CA ASP A 28 -6.38 -2.60 14.31
C ASP A 28 -5.73 -2.62 12.94
N ALA A 29 -5.12 -1.52 12.53
CA ALA A 29 -4.48 -1.41 11.23
C ALA A 29 -3.06 -0.88 11.36
N GLU A 30 -2.19 -1.41 10.51
CA GLU A 30 -0.79 -1.02 10.48
C GLU A 30 -0.38 -0.76 9.03
N LEU A 31 0.31 0.34 8.80
CA LEU A 31 0.91 0.59 7.49
C LEU A 31 2.22 -0.17 7.42
N THR A 32 2.21 -1.32 6.78
CA THR A 32 3.37 -2.21 6.76
C THR A 32 4.30 -1.93 5.59
N ALA A 33 3.75 -1.61 4.42
CA ALA A 33 4.56 -1.42 3.22
C ALA A 33 3.97 -0.37 2.30
N ILE A 34 4.83 0.31 1.59
CA ILE A 34 4.42 1.26 0.54
C ILE A 34 5.23 0.97 -0.70
N ALA A 35 4.68 1.31 -1.85
CA ALA A 35 5.37 1.14 -3.12
C ALA A 35 5.08 2.30 -4.06
N SER A 36 6.11 2.69 -4.79
CA SER A 36 6.02 3.69 -5.84
C SER A 36 6.90 3.20 -6.99
N ARG A 37 6.75 3.80 -8.16
CA ARG A 37 7.64 3.48 -9.27
C ARG A 37 9.01 4.13 -9.11
N SER A 38 9.16 4.98 -8.10
CA SER A 38 10.41 5.68 -7.81
C SER A 38 10.71 5.52 -6.33
N MET A 39 11.92 5.09 -6.00
CA MET A 39 12.34 4.99 -4.61
C MET A 39 12.34 6.35 -3.93
N GLU A 40 12.66 7.40 -4.66
CA GLU A 40 12.64 8.75 -4.13
C GLU A 40 11.25 9.15 -3.65
N THR A 41 10.23 8.89 -4.47
CA THR A 41 8.84 9.17 -4.10
C THR A 41 8.39 8.31 -2.92
N ALA A 42 8.79 7.04 -2.91
CA ALA A 42 8.43 6.13 -1.83
C ALA A 42 9.05 6.58 -0.51
N LYS A 43 10.30 6.98 -0.52
CA LYS A 43 10.97 7.46 0.68
C LYS A 43 10.38 8.75 1.21
N ALA A 44 10.01 9.66 0.32
CA ALA A 44 9.36 10.91 0.72
C ALA A 44 8.02 10.64 1.39
N PHE A 45 7.26 9.69 0.84
CA PHE A 45 6.00 9.29 1.45
C PHE A 45 6.23 8.68 2.84
N ALA A 46 7.25 7.84 2.97
CA ALA A 46 7.56 7.18 4.24
C ALA A 46 8.03 8.14 5.32
N GLU A 47 8.59 9.29 4.96
CA GLU A 47 8.95 10.32 5.94
C GLU A 47 7.72 10.87 6.63
N GLU A 48 6.62 10.99 5.90
CA GLU A 48 5.36 11.48 6.43
C GLU A 48 4.54 10.35 7.06
N PHE A 49 4.56 9.17 6.44
CA PHE A 49 3.79 8.01 6.87
C PHE A 49 4.73 6.81 6.97
N PRO A 50 5.42 6.64 8.11
CA PRO A 50 6.41 5.55 8.25
C PRO A 50 5.82 4.17 8.00
N ALA A 51 6.55 3.36 7.24
CA ALA A 51 6.20 1.98 6.96
C ALA A 51 7.42 1.11 7.14
N LYS A 52 7.20 -0.15 7.49
CA LYS A 52 8.29 -1.10 7.72
C LYS A 52 9.06 -1.39 6.44
N TYR A 53 8.35 -1.46 5.30
CA TYR A 53 8.97 -1.74 4.01
C TYR A 53 8.68 -0.63 3.02
N ILE A 54 9.70 -0.26 2.26
CA ILE A 54 9.60 0.74 1.20
C ILE A 54 10.05 0.09 -0.09
N HIS A 55 9.15 -0.02 -1.06
CA HIS A 55 9.43 -0.68 -2.33
C HIS A 55 9.45 0.31 -3.48
N ASP A 56 10.34 0.08 -4.44
CA ASP A 56 10.41 0.90 -5.65
C ASP A 56 9.72 0.23 -6.85
N SER A 57 8.98 -0.83 -6.59
CA SER A 57 8.18 -1.48 -7.63
C SER A 57 6.92 -2.07 -7.01
N TYR A 58 5.87 -2.15 -7.81
CA TYR A 58 4.60 -2.72 -7.36
C TYR A 58 4.71 -4.24 -7.20
N GLU A 59 5.53 -4.88 -8.05
CA GLU A 59 5.77 -6.32 -7.96
C GLU A 59 6.37 -6.71 -6.61
N ALA A 60 7.32 -5.91 -6.12
CA ALA A 60 7.93 -6.18 -4.81
C ALA A 60 6.90 -6.08 -3.68
N LEU A 61 6.02 -5.10 -3.77
CA LEU A 61 4.97 -4.93 -2.77
C LEU A 61 4.03 -6.13 -2.72
N VAL A 62 3.54 -6.58 -3.87
CA VAL A 62 2.56 -7.68 -3.90
C VAL A 62 3.16 -9.01 -3.48
N LYS A 63 4.48 -9.13 -3.52
CA LYS A 63 5.18 -10.34 -3.08
C LYS A 63 5.58 -10.31 -1.61
N ASN A 64 5.34 -9.21 -0.92
CA ASN A 64 5.69 -9.07 0.48
C ASN A 64 4.72 -9.88 1.36
N ASN A 65 5.23 -10.94 1.98
CA ASN A 65 4.41 -11.85 2.78
C ASN A 65 3.84 -11.23 4.04
N GLU A 66 4.34 -10.08 4.46
CA GLU A 66 3.85 -9.42 5.66
C GLU A 66 2.68 -8.47 5.39
N VAL A 67 2.28 -8.33 4.13
CA VAL A 67 1.16 -7.47 3.74
C VAL A 67 -0.09 -8.33 3.54
N ASP A 68 -1.18 -7.96 4.22
CA ASP A 68 -2.45 -8.68 4.14
C ASP A 68 -3.39 -8.10 3.09
N VAL A 69 -3.47 -6.77 3.04
CA VAL A 69 -4.40 -6.05 2.16
C VAL A 69 -3.64 -4.93 1.46
N ILE A 70 -3.91 -4.72 0.19
CA ILE A 70 -3.28 -3.63 -0.57
C ILE A 70 -4.33 -2.63 -0.99
N TYR A 71 -4.07 -1.35 -0.69
CA TYR A 71 -4.87 -0.24 -1.17
C TYR A 71 -4.27 0.25 -2.48
N VAL A 72 -5.03 0.13 -3.56
CA VAL A 72 -4.56 0.57 -4.88
C VAL A 72 -4.92 2.04 -5.05
N ALA A 73 -3.90 2.90 -5.00
CA ALA A 73 -4.04 4.36 -5.04
C ALA A 73 -3.50 4.98 -6.33
N THR A 74 -3.34 4.17 -7.37
CA THR A 74 -2.90 4.66 -8.68
C THR A 74 -4.07 5.20 -9.48
N PRO A 75 -3.83 5.94 -10.59
CA PRO A 75 -4.92 6.46 -11.40
C PRO A 75 -5.87 5.38 -11.90
N HIS A 76 -7.12 5.73 -12.10
CA HIS A 76 -8.16 4.81 -12.54
C HIS A 76 -7.77 3.97 -13.76
N SER A 77 -7.02 4.56 -14.68
CA SER A 77 -6.60 3.86 -15.90
C SER A 77 -5.71 2.64 -15.61
N HIS A 78 -5.14 2.57 -14.42
CA HIS A 78 -4.26 1.47 -14.02
C HIS A 78 -4.88 0.55 -12.96
N HIS A 79 -6.07 0.85 -12.48
CA HIS A 79 -6.69 0.07 -11.39
C HIS A 79 -6.88 -1.39 -11.76
N TYR A 80 -7.30 -1.66 -12.99
CA TYR A 80 -7.53 -3.04 -13.43
C TYR A 80 -6.24 -3.86 -13.36
N GLU A 81 -5.17 -3.35 -13.98
CA GLU A 81 -3.87 -4.04 -13.98
C GLU A 81 -3.35 -4.26 -12.56
N HIS A 82 -3.44 -3.25 -11.74
CA HIS A 82 -2.89 -3.33 -10.38
C HIS A 82 -3.73 -4.23 -9.49
N THR A 83 -5.04 -4.23 -9.68
CA THR A 83 -5.91 -5.14 -8.93
C THR A 83 -5.61 -6.59 -9.29
N ILE A 84 -5.45 -6.88 -10.59
CA ILE A 84 -5.11 -8.24 -11.04
C ILE A 84 -3.76 -8.66 -10.46
N LEU A 85 -2.77 -7.77 -10.49
CA LEU A 85 -1.46 -8.07 -9.93
C LEU A 85 -1.55 -8.47 -8.46
N CYS A 86 -2.34 -7.74 -7.68
CA CYS A 86 -2.53 -8.06 -6.27
C CYS A 86 -3.21 -9.42 -6.09
N LEU A 87 -4.27 -9.66 -6.83
CA LEU A 87 -5.02 -10.91 -6.71
C LEU A 87 -4.19 -12.12 -7.13
N GLU A 88 -3.35 -11.97 -8.14
CA GLU A 88 -2.46 -13.05 -8.59
C GLU A 88 -1.45 -13.43 -7.52
N ASN A 89 -1.20 -12.53 -6.58
CA ASN A 89 -0.27 -12.78 -5.47
C ASN A 89 -1.00 -13.02 -4.15
N ASN A 90 -2.26 -13.37 -4.21
CA ASN A 90 -3.09 -13.73 -3.06
C ASN A 90 -3.27 -12.60 -2.05
N LYS A 91 -3.30 -11.37 -2.52
CA LYS A 91 -3.54 -10.22 -1.66
C LYS A 91 -4.99 -9.76 -1.77
N ALA A 92 -5.59 -9.40 -0.65
CA ALA A 92 -6.87 -8.72 -0.67
C ALA A 92 -6.65 -7.29 -1.18
N VAL A 93 -7.63 -6.71 -1.85
CA VAL A 93 -7.48 -5.43 -2.53
C VAL A 93 -8.62 -4.48 -2.17
N LEU A 94 -8.26 -3.23 -1.92
CA LEU A 94 -9.22 -2.15 -1.80
C LEU A 94 -8.84 -1.09 -2.84
N CYS A 95 -9.75 -0.72 -3.71
CA CYS A 95 -9.54 0.33 -4.71
C CYS A 95 -10.35 1.55 -4.38
N GLU A 96 -9.80 2.69 -4.71
CA GLU A 96 -10.55 3.94 -4.63
C GLU A 96 -11.68 3.97 -5.65
#